data_6595fb4ae485dd923c56f5db4dfad1a4
#
_entry.id   6595fb4ae485dd923c56f5db4dfad1a4
#
_cell.length_a   1.000
_cell.length_b   1.000
_cell.length_c   1.000
_cell.angle_alpha   90.00
_cell.angle_beta   90.00
_cell.angle_gamma   90.00
#
_symmetry.space_group_name_H-M   'P 1'
#
loop_
_entity.id
_entity.type
_entity.pdbx_description
1 polymer ?
#
loop_
_entity_poly.entity_id
_entity_poly.type
_entity_poly.pdbx_seq_one_letter_code
_entity_poly.pdbx_strand_id
1 'polypeptide(L)'
;KKFGVLLFEKPSLRTKLSFIKALNFNGINDVYFSPEEVGLGKREKVSDVAKVISKMSEVVILRTYKHSTIEEFSKNSSVPVINALSDREHPCQALCDLLTIREKTGEDLKNIKITFVGDGNNVATSLAKAILTYGGTFIHSCPKGYEIPKEDLIAIDDLQKKYDGNFSIENDIN
;
A
#
# COMPACT_ATOMS: atom_id res chain seq x y z
N LYS A 1 9.68 -9.28 24.99
CA LYS A 1 9.23 -8.02 24.35
C LYS A 1 9.01 -8.31 22.88
N LYS A 2 7.94 -7.76 22.29
CA LYS A 2 7.62 -7.87 20.87
C LYS A 2 8.30 -6.74 20.10
N PHE A 3 8.77 -7.02 18.89
CA PHE A 3 9.42 -6.04 18.02
C PHE A 3 8.74 -5.97 16.64
N GLY A 4 8.55 -4.75 16.17
CA GLY A 4 8.16 -4.46 14.80
C GLY A 4 9.31 -3.73 14.09
N VAL A 5 9.67 -4.19 12.91
CA VAL A 5 10.81 -3.68 12.16
C VAL A 5 10.36 -2.83 10.99
N LEU A 6 10.84 -1.60 10.90
CA LEU A 6 10.62 -0.70 9.77
C LEU A 6 11.90 -0.68 8.90
N LEU A 7 11.78 -1.21 7.67
CA LEU A 7 12.84 -1.19 6.67
C LEU A 7 12.44 -0.24 5.53
N PHE A 8 13.06 0.92 5.46
CA PHE A 8 12.72 1.94 4.46
C PHE A 8 13.89 2.15 3.50
N GLU A 9 13.67 1.92 2.21
CA GLU A 9 14.58 2.34 1.13
C GLU A 9 14.37 3.82 0.76
N LYS A 10 13.16 4.36 1.03
CA LYS A 10 12.82 5.78 0.82
C LYS A 10 12.55 6.45 2.16
N PRO A 11 13.23 7.54 2.50
CA PRO A 11 12.93 8.28 3.73
C PRO A 11 11.50 8.82 3.72
N SER A 12 10.85 8.80 4.88
CA SER A 12 9.50 9.35 5.05
C SER A 12 9.23 9.66 6.51
N LEU A 13 9.12 10.94 6.82
CA LEU A 13 8.85 11.40 8.18
C LEU A 13 7.47 10.93 8.68
N ARG A 14 6.41 11.22 7.93
CA ARG A 14 5.02 10.93 8.32
C ARG A 14 4.78 9.43 8.44
N THR A 15 5.19 8.64 7.45
CA THR A 15 5.04 7.20 7.47
C THR A 15 5.80 6.56 8.63
N LYS A 16 7.05 6.97 8.85
CA LYS A 16 7.86 6.48 9.97
C LYS A 16 7.17 6.74 11.30
N LEU A 17 6.77 8.00 11.55
CA LEU A 17 6.17 8.39 12.81
C LEU A 17 4.83 7.70 13.06
N SER A 18 3.98 7.55 12.03
CA SER A 18 2.69 6.89 12.15
C SER A 18 2.83 5.41 12.51
N PHE A 19 3.76 4.69 11.88
CA PHE A 19 4.01 3.29 12.21
C PHE A 19 4.66 3.11 13.58
N ILE A 20 5.62 3.96 13.98
CA ILE A 20 6.18 3.95 15.32
C ILE A 20 5.06 4.12 16.35
N LYS A 21 4.19 5.12 16.17
CA LYS A 21 3.05 5.34 17.06
C LYS A 21 2.11 4.13 17.11
N ALA A 22 1.79 3.55 15.96
CA ALA A 22 0.90 2.38 15.86
C ALA A 22 1.49 1.15 16.54
N LEU A 23 2.78 0.86 16.35
CA LEU A 23 3.47 -0.24 17.02
C LEU A 23 3.45 -0.06 18.54
N ASN A 24 3.86 1.11 19.02
CA ASN A 24 3.90 1.41 20.46
C ASN A 24 2.50 1.36 21.10
N PHE A 25 1.47 1.85 20.40
CA PHE A 25 0.09 1.75 20.86
C PHE A 25 -0.37 0.29 21.04
N ASN A 26 0.14 -0.63 20.22
CA ASN A 26 -0.13 -2.06 20.31
C ASN A 26 0.87 -2.84 21.20
N GLY A 27 1.70 -2.15 21.97
CA GLY A 27 2.68 -2.79 22.88
C GLY A 27 3.84 -3.48 22.15
N ILE A 28 4.13 -3.07 20.91
CA ILE A 28 5.22 -3.59 20.09
C ILE A 28 6.31 -2.51 20.04
N ASN A 29 7.55 -2.87 20.42
CA ASN A 29 8.67 -1.93 20.31
C ASN A 29 9.08 -1.79 18.85
N ASP A 30 9.40 -0.59 18.43
CA ASP A 30 9.84 -0.32 17.06
C ASP A 30 11.36 -0.35 16.92
N VAL A 31 11.81 -0.87 15.78
CA VAL A 31 13.20 -0.77 15.30
C VAL A 31 13.16 -0.23 13.89
N TYR A 32 13.83 0.88 13.66
CA TYR A 32 13.90 1.51 12.33
C TYR A 32 15.29 1.39 11.75
N PHE A 33 15.36 0.95 10.51
CA PHE A 33 16.57 0.96 9.70
C PHE A 33 16.46 1.97 8.56
N SER A 34 17.48 2.82 8.42
CA SER A 34 17.54 3.83 7.35
C SER A 34 17.83 3.20 5.99
N PRO A 35 17.62 3.95 4.88
CA PRO A 35 17.97 3.47 3.55
C PRO A 35 19.42 2.99 3.41
N GLU A 36 20.36 3.65 4.09
CA GLU A 36 21.80 3.32 4.07
C GLU A 36 22.08 2.02 4.81
N GLU A 37 21.36 1.75 5.89
CA GLU A 37 21.52 0.53 6.69
C GLU A 37 20.87 -0.68 6.04
N VAL A 38 19.72 -0.49 5.37
CA VAL A 38 18.95 -1.59 4.79
C VAL A 38 19.71 -2.26 3.65
N GLY A 39 20.12 -1.51 2.64
CA GLY A 39 20.89 -2.03 1.49
C GLY A 39 20.29 -3.26 0.82
N LEU A 40 18.93 -3.42 0.86
CA LEU A 40 18.22 -4.58 0.33
C LEU A 40 18.58 -4.87 -1.13
N GLY A 41 18.95 -6.11 -1.41
CA GLY A 41 19.33 -6.54 -2.75
C GLY A 41 20.68 -6.00 -3.26
N LYS A 42 21.37 -5.20 -2.45
CA LYS A 42 22.72 -4.66 -2.76
C LYS A 42 23.78 -5.27 -1.87
N ARG A 43 23.61 -5.16 -0.57
CA ARG A 43 24.52 -5.71 0.43
C ARG A 43 24.22 -7.18 0.70
N GLU A 44 22.95 -7.52 0.84
CA GLU A 44 22.45 -8.87 1.07
C GLU A 44 21.23 -9.15 0.19
N LYS A 45 20.96 -10.43 -0.12
CA LYS A 45 19.76 -10.82 -0.85
C LYS A 45 18.52 -10.50 -0.02
N VAL A 46 17.48 -10.03 -0.67
CA VAL A 46 16.18 -9.73 -0.02
C VAL A 46 15.65 -10.95 0.74
N SER A 47 15.75 -12.13 0.14
CA SER A 47 15.31 -13.40 0.75
C SER A 47 16.05 -13.76 2.05
N ASP A 48 17.33 -13.43 2.15
CA ASP A 48 18.13 -13.77 3.34
C ASP A 48 17.84 -12.79 4.47
N VAL A 49 17.75 -11.50 4.16
CA VAL A 49 17.32 -10.46 5.10
C VAL A 49 15.92 -10.78 5.65
N ALA A 50 14.98 -11.19 4.78
CA ALA A 50 13.62 -11.56 5.19
C ALA A 50 13.62 -12.70 6.21
N LYS A 51 14.39 -13.77 5.96
CA LYS A 51 14.50 -14.92 6.86
C LYS A 51 15.10 -14.56 8.23
N VAL A 52 16.13 -13.70 8.24
CA VAL A 52 16.79 -13.28 9.48
C VAL A 52 15.87 -12.37 10.29
N ILE A 53 15.35 -11.32 9.70
CA ILE A 53 14.49 -10.34 10.39
C ILE A 53 13.21 -10.99 10.93
N SER A 54 12.60 -11.91 10.17
CA SER A 54 11.39 -12.62 10.60
C SER A 54 11.57 -13.45 11.87
N LYS A 55 12.80 -13.86 12.20
CA LYS A 55 13.08 -14.59 13.43
C LYS A 55 13.27 -13.67 14.64
N MET A 56 13.37 -12.37 14.41
CA MET A 56 13.66 -11.37 15.44
C MET A 56 12.52 -10.35 15.62
N SER A 57 11.43 -10.50 14.86
CA SER A 57 10.32 -9.55 14.87
C SER A 57 8.97 -10.25 14.72
N GLU A 58 7.90 -9.59 15.11
CA GLU A 58 6.51 -10.04 14.94
C GLU A 58 5.84 -9.46 13.70
N VAL A 59 6.39 -8.38 13.15
CA VAL A 59 5.88 -7.71 11.96
C VAL A 59 6.99 -6.91 11.29
N VAL A 60 6.98 -6.87 9.97
CA VAL A 60 7.90 -6.04 9.19
C VAL A 60 7.12 -5.04 8.34
N ILE A 61 7.53 -3.79 8.38
CA ILE A 61 6.95 -2.69 7.61
C ILE A 61 7.97 -2.27 6.55
N LEU A 62 7.62 -2.45 5.28
CA LEU A 62 8.50 -2.16 4.15
C LEU A 62 8.05 -0.91 3.39
N ARG A 63 8.99 -0.03 3.10
CA ARG A 63 8.83 1.06 2.16
C ARG A 63 9.95 1.01 1.13
N THR A 64 9.63 0.60 -0.09
CA THR A 64 10.61 0.24 -1.11
C THR A 64 10.48 1.08 -2.38
N TYR A 65 11.52 1.03 -3.22
CA TYR A 65 11.43 1.58 -4.58
C TYR A 65 10.63 0.67 -5.49
N LYS A 66 10.82 -0.68 -5.38
CA LYS A 66 10.15 -1.66 -6.25
C LYS A 66 9.16 -2.50 -5.46
N HIS A 67 8.00 -2.73 -6.05
CA HIS A 67 6.99 -3.63 -5.48
C HIS A 67 7.51 -5.07 -5.37
N SER A 68 8.26 -5.51 -6.37
CA SER A 68 8.89 -6.85 -6.38
C SER A 68 9.78 -7.13 -5.17
N THR A 69 10.41 -6.10 -4.60
CA THR A 69 11.18 -6.25 -3.34
C THR A 69 10.27 -6.64 -2.18
N ILE A 70 9.08 -6.05 -2.09
CA ILE A 70 8.08 -6.42 -1.05
C ILE A 70 7.56 -7.83 -1.27
N GLU A 71 7.26 -8.19 -2.51
CA GLU A 71 6.81 -9.55 -2.85
C GLU A 71 7.86 -10.61 -2.52
N GLU A 72 9.13 -10.39 -2.89
CA GLU A 72 10.23 -11.29 -2.57
C GLU A 72 10.44 -11.41 -1.06
N PHE A 73 10.42 -10.29 -0.34
CA PHE A 73 10.53 -10.27 1.11
C PHE A 73 9.38 -11.05 1.76
N SER A 74 8.15 -10.78 1.35
CA SER A 74 6.95 -11.42 1.89
C SER A 74 6.95 -12.93 1.66
N LYS A 75 7.38 -13.41 0.49
CA LYS A 75 7.50 -14.85 0.19
C LYS A 75 8.50 -15.57 1.10
N ASN A 76 9.50 -14.86 1.63
CA ASN A 76 10.56 -15.42 2.46
C ASN A 76 10.42 -15.06 3.95
N SER A 77 9.40 -14.30 4.32
CA SER A 77 9.11 -13.90 5.68
C SER A 77 8.21 -14.93 6.37
N SER A 78 8.51 -15.24 7.63
CA SER A 78 7.64 -16.06 8.50
C SER A 78 6.69 -15.20 9.37
N VAL A 79 6.74 -13.88 9.25
CA VAL A 79 5.87 -12.94 9.95
C VAL A 79 5.14 -12.03 8.96
N PRO A 80 4.04 -11.38 9.35
CA PRO A 80 3.34 -10.43 8.49
C PRO A 80 4.24 -9.33 7.96
N VAL A 81 4.06 -9.00 6.68
CA VAL A 81 4.75 -7.90 5.98
C VAL A 81 3.72 -6.87 5.57
N ILE A 82 3.92 -5.64 5.99
CA ILE A 82 3.06 -4.50 5.66
C ILE A 82 3.74 -3.64 4.60
N ASN A 83 3.06 -3.45 3.47
CA ASN A 83 3.49 -2.50 2.44
C ASN A 83 3.18 -1.07 2.88
N ALA A 84 4.18 -0.32 3.31
CA ALA A 84 4.05 1.10 3.64
C ALA A 84 4.08 2.02 2.41
N LEU A 85 4.68 1.57 1.32
CA LEU A 85 4.65 2.13 -0.04
C LEU A 85 5.59 1.35 -0.96
N SER A 86 5.21 1.20 -2.20
CA SER A 86 6.07 0.80 -3.33
C SER A 86 5.80 1.69 -4.55
N ASP A 87 6.43 1.40 -5.68
CA ASP A 87 6.12 2.06 -6.96
C ASP A 87 4.71 1.74 -7.48
N ARG A 88 4.15 0.57 -7.16
CA ARG A 88 2.82 0.13 -7.62
C ARG A 88 1.69 0.37 -6.63
N GLU A 89 1.97 0.39 -5.33
CA GLU A 89 0.93 0.38 -4.30
C GLU A 89 1.25 1.31 -3.14
N HIS A 90 0.20 1.92 -2.59
CA HIS A 90 0.23 2.67 -1.32
C HIS A 90 -0.98 2.30 -0.44
N PRO A 91 -1.09 1.05 0.02
CA PRO A 91 -2.31 0.56 0.67
C PRO A 91 -2.65 1.31 1.96
N CYS A 92 -1.65 1.72 2.73
CA CYS A 92 -1.88 2.47 3.97
C CYS A 92 -2.50 3.86 3.71
N GLN A 93 -2.16 4.51 2.58
CA GLN A 93 -2.81 5.76 2.17
C GLN A 93 -4.26 5.50 1.80
N ALA A 94 -4.53 4.48 0.98
CA ALA A 94 -5.89 4.12 0.59
C ALA A 94 -6.79 3.83 1.81
N LEU A 95 -6.28 3.10 2.80
CA LEU A 95 -7.02 2.84 4.05
C LEU A 95 -7.30 4.13 4.84
N CYS A 96 -6.34 5.06 4.89
CA CYS A 96 -6.53 6.37 5.53
C CYS A 96 -7.59 7.20 4.78
N ASP A 97 -7.58 7.17 3.46
CA ASP A 97 -8.56 7.88 2.63
C ASP A 97 -9.97 7.31 2.85
N LEU A 98 -10.11 5.99 2.85
CA LEU A 98 -11.39 5.33 3.16
C LEU A 98 -11.92 5.69 4.56
N LEU A 99 -11.05 5.66 5.56
CA LEU A 99 -11.43 6.04 6.92
C LEU A 99 -11.90 7.50 6.96
N THR A 100 -11.16 8.41 6.34
CA THR A 100 -11.49 9.83 6.27
C THR A 100 -12.82 10.07 5.56
N ILE A 101 -13.05 9.41 4.43
CA ILE A 101 -14.31 9.49 3.69
C ILE A 101 -15.47 9.05 4.59
N ARG A 102 -15.35 7.87 5.21
CA ARG A 102 -16.37 7.33 6.11
C ARG A 102 -16.66 8.26 7.29
N GLU A 103 -15.64 8.82 7.93
CA GLU A 103 -15.80 9.75 9.06
C GLU A 103 -16.46 11.07 8.64
N LYS A 104 -16.23 11.52 7.40
CA LYS A 104 -16.76 12.80 6.91
C LYS A 104 -18.17 12.69 6.30
N THR A 105 -18.46 11.59 5.64
CA THR A 105 -19.75 11.39 4.97
C THR A 105 -20.77 10.66 5.84
N GLY A 106 -20.30 9.79 6.75
CA GLY A 106 -21.15 8.85 7.48
C GLY A 106 -21.73 7.73 6.60
N GLU A 107 -21.35 7.67 5.32
CA GLU A 107 -21.89 6.74 4.34
C GLU A 107 -21.21 5.36 4.42
N ASP A 108 -21.96 4.33 4.02
CA ASP A 108 -21.37 3.02 3.73
C ASP A 108 -20.51 3.13 2.46
N LEU A 109 -19.30 2.61 2.52
CA LEU A 109 -18.35 2.65 1.40
C LEU A 109 -18.90 1.97 0.12
N LYS A 110 -19.85 1.07 0.25
CA LYS A 110 -20.55 0.47 -0.89
C LYS A 110 -21.33 1.50 -1.71
N ASN A 111 -21.85 2.54 -1.09
CA ASN A 111 -22.63 3.60 -1.74
C ASN A 111 -21.78 4.78 -2.20
N ILE A 112 -20.47 4.73 -1.93
CA ILE A 112 -19.57 5.83 -2.27
C ILE A 112 -19.15 5.77 -3.74
N LYS A 113 -19.20 6.94 -4.38
CA LYS A 113 -18.60 7.19 -5.69
C LYS A 113 -17.41 8.12 -5.51
N ILE A 114 -16.23 7.66 -5.89
CA ILE A 114 -14.98 8.43 -5.83
C ILE A 114 -14.49 8.72 -7.23
N THR A 115 -14.20 9.98 -7.52
CA THR A 115 -13.46 10.38 -8.72
C THR A 115 -12.04 10.77 -8.33
N PHE A 116 -11.06 10.06 -8.86
CA PHE A 116 -9.65 10.40 -8.74
C PHE A 116 -9.21 11.13 -10.00
N VAL A 117 -8.78 12.38 -9.84
CA VAL A 117 -8.31 13.23 -10.95
C VAL A 117 -6.79 13.31 -10.91
N GLY A 118 -6.13 12.80 -11.94
CA GLY A 118 -4.67 12.80 -12.04
C GLY A 118 -4.14 11.55 -12.73
N ASP A 119 -2.82 11.36 -12.70
CA ASP A 119 -2.16 10.19 -13.29
C ASP A 119 -2.43 8.90 -12.49
N GLY A 120 -2.45 7.78 -13.21
CA GLY A 120 -2.67 6.44 -12.66
C GLY A 120 -1.47 5.90 -11.88
N ASN A 121 -1.16 6.54 -10.76
CA ASN A 121 -0.04 6.21 -9.89
C ASN A 121 -0.41 5.14 -8.83
N ASN A 122 0.54 4.84 -7.95
CA ASN A 122 0.36 3.89 -6.86
C ASN A 122 -0.80 4.22 -5.89
N VAL A 123 -1.12 5.50 -5.71
CA VAL A 123 -2.25 5.93 -4.87
C VAL A 123 -3.57 5.64 -5.57
N ALA A 124 -3.69 6.02 -6.86
CA ALA A 124 -4.88 5.73 -7.67
C ALA A 124 -5.15 4.22 -7.72
N THR A 125 -4.12 3.41 -7.97
CA THR A 125 -4.21 1.94 -8.00
C THR A 125 -4.72 1.37 -6.68
N SER A 126 -4.11 1.74 -5.56
CA SER A 126 -4.51 1.22 -4.25
C SER A 126 -5.90 1.70 -3.83
N LEU A 127 -6.25 2.94 -4.11
CA LEU A 127 -7.56 3.49 -3.76
C LEU A 127 -8.67 2.83 -4.60
N ALA A 128 -8.45 2.62 -5.90
CA ALA A 128 -9.37 1.89 -6.76
C ALA A 128 -9.63 0.48 -6.21
N LYS A 129 -8.55 -0.28 -5.94
CA LYS A 129 -8.66 -1.64 -5.37
C LYS A 129 -9.40 -1.64 -4.04
N ALA A 130 -9.13 -0.67 -3.18
CA ALA A 130 -9.76 -0.57 -1.87
C ALA A 130 -11.28 -0.29 -1.99
N ILE A 131 -11.69 0.71 -2.77
CA ILE A 131 -13.11 1.05 -3.00
C ILE A 131 -13.88 -0.11 -3.61
N LEU A 132 -13.33 -0.77 -4.62
CA LEU A 132 -13.97 -1.91 -5.27
C LEU A 132 -14.15 -3.10 -4.31
N THR A 133 -13.22 -3.31 -3.38
CA THR A 133 -13.34 -4.35 -2.35
C THR A 133 -14.55 -4.14 -1.43
N TYR A 134 -15.01 -2.90 -1.26
CA TYR A 134 -16.24 -2.57 -0.55
C TYR A 134 -17.49 -2.51 -1.45
N GLY A 135 -17.36 -2.79 -2.74
CA GLY A 135 -18.46 -2.71 -3.70
C GLY A 135 -18.82 -1.28 -4.12
N GLY A 136 -17.95 -0.31 -3.85
CA GLY A 136 -18.15 1.09 -4.23
C GLY A 136 -17.80 1.37 -5.70
N THR A 137 -17.94 2.63 -6.10
CA THR A 137 -17.62 3.09 -7.46
C THR A 137 -16.36 3.94 -7.47
N PHE A 138 -15.43 3.63 -8.36
CA PHE A 138 -14.20 4.41 -8.57
C PHE A 138 -14.10 4.86 -10.03
N ILE A 139 -13.99 6.17 -10.23
CA ILE A 139 -13.79 6.79 -11.54
C ILE A 139 -12.38 7.37 -11.58
N HIS A 140 -11.59 6.91 -12.54
CA HIS A 140 -10.26 7.49 -12.79
C HIS A 140 -10.36 8.50 -13.93
N SER A 141 -10.24 9.77 -13.62
CA SER A 141 -10.25 10.86 -14.60
C SER A 141 -8.82 11.34 -14.89
N CYS A 142 -8.36 11.08 -16.11
CA CYS A 142 -7.00 11.42 -16.53
C CYS A 142 -6.90 11.60 -18.05
N PRO A 143 -5.90 12.36 -18.55
CA PRO A 143 -5.61 12.40 -19.98
C PRO A 143 -5.19 11.01 -20.50
N LYS A 144 -5.40 10.78 -21.80
CA LYS A 144 -4.92 9.55 -22.47
C LYS A 144 -3.41 9.38 -22.28
N GLY A 145 -3.01 8.15 -21.90
CA GLY A 145 -1.62 7.77 -21.63
C GLY A 145 -1.20 7.94 -20.17
N TYR A 146 -2.11 8.42 -19.32
CA TYR A 146 -1.89 8.57 -17.87
C TYR A 146 -2.81 7.67 -17.03
N GLU A 147 -3.35 6.64 -17.65
CA GLU A 147 -4.22 5.68 -16.99
C GLU A 147 -3.45 4.79 -16.00
N ILE A 148 -4.18 4.16 -15.07
CA ILE A 148 -3.64 3.09 -14.23
C ILE A 148 -2.97 2.03 -15.13
N PRO A 149 -1.77 1.54 -14.77
CA PRO A 149 -1.03 0.56 -15.55
C PRO A 149 -1.85 -0.69 -15.89
N LYS A 150 -1.72 -1.19 -17.11
CA LYS A 150 -2.51 -2.34 -17.61
C LYS A 150 -2.40 -3.59 -16.74
N GLU A 151 -1.23 -3.81 -16.16
CA GLU A 151 -0.99 -4.92 -15.24
C GLU A 151 -1.82 -4.83 -13.95
N ASP A 152 -2.17 -3.62 -13.51
CA ASP A 152 -3.02 -3.40 -12.33
C ASP A 152 -4.50 -3.43 -12.68
N LEU A 153 -4.88 -3.12 -13.92
CA LEU A 153 -6.27 -3.19 -14.39
C LEU A 153 -6.83 -4.62 -14.33
N ILE A 154 -6.00 -5.65 -14.48
CA ILE A 154 -6.41 -7.06 -14.35
C ILE A 154 -6.93 -7.32 -12.94
N ALA A 155 -6.18 -6.93 -11.92
CA ALA A 155 -6.60 -7.09 -10.53
C ALA A 155 -7.84 -6.23 -10.18
N ILE A 156 -7.95 -5.04 -10.78
CA ILE A 156 -9.12 -4.16 -10.63
C ILE A 156 -10.38 -4.82 -11.22
N ASP A 157 -10.29 -5.41 -12.42
CA ASP A 157 -11.38 -6.13 -13.07
C ASP A 157 -11.85 -7.34 -12.24
N ASP A 158 -10.91 -8.11 -11.70
CA ASP A 158 -11.22 -9.24 -10.82
C ASP A 158 -11.94 -8.80 -9.54
N LEU A 159 -11.50 -7.70 -8.93
CA LEU A 159 -12.15 -7.14 -7.73
C LEU A 159 -13.55 -6.60 -8.03
N GLN A 160 -13.72 -5.93 -9.17
CA GLN A 160 -15.02 -5.43 -9.63
C GLN A 160 -16.02 -6.59 -9.76
N LYS A 161 -15.65 -7.69 -10.41
CA LYS A 161 -16.48 -8.87 -10.55
C LYS A 161 -16.79 -9.55 -9.22
N LYS A 162 -15.80 -9.63 -8.34
CA LYS A 162 -15.91 -10.35 -7.05
C LYS A 162 -16.80 -9.63 -6.03
N TYR A 163 -16.74 -8.30 -6.00
CA TYR A 163 -17.38 -7.50 -4.94
C TYR A 163 -18.50 -6.59 -5.44
N ASP A 164 -18.92 -6.74 -6.70
CA ASP A 164 -19.99 -5.94 -7.31
C ASP A 164 -19.69 -4.42 -7.28
N GLY A 165 -18.42 -4.06 -7.36
CA GLY A 165 -17.95 -2.69 -7.47
C GLY A 165 -18.00 -2.19 -8.91
N ASN A 166 -17.81 -0.89 -9.12
CA ASN A 166 -17.77 -0.31 -10.46
C ASN A 166 -16.50 0.53 -10.67
N PHE A 167 -15.80 0.29 -11.79
CA PHE A 167 -14.61 1.03 -12.21
C PHE A 167 -14.77 1.58 -13.62
N SER A 168 -14.44 2.85 -13.81
CA SER A 168 -14.37 3.46 -15.14
C SER A 168 -13.18 4.40 -15.27
N ILE A 169 -12.76 4.62 -16.52
CA ILE A 169 -11.74 5.62 -16.89
C ILE A 169 -12.41 6.68 -17.75
N GLU A 170 -12.24 7.94 -17.37
CA GLU A 170 -12.73 9.11 -18.09
C GLU A 170 -11.52 9.92 -18.60
N ASN A 171 -11.35 9.92 -19.93
CA ASN A 171 -10.25 10.66 -20.56
C ASN A 171 -10.65 12.06 -21.05
N ASP A 172 -11.94 12.38 -21.05
CA ASP A 172 -12.46 13.70 -21.37
C ASP A 172 -12.79 14.44 -20.07
N ILE A 173 -12.07 15.53 -19.81
CA ILE A 173 -12.20 16.33 -18.59
C ILE A 173 -12.99 17.63 -18.85
N ASN A 174 -13.62 17.77 -20.03
CA ASN A 174 -14.42 18.93 -20.41
C ASN A 174 -15.86 18.85 -19.92
#